data_a2d162a1e1ea6c918e52a3b8a010b114
#
_entry.id   a2d162a1e1ea6c918e52a3b8a010b114
#
_cell.length_a   1.000
_cell.length_b   1.000
_cell.length_c   1.000
_cell.angle_alpha   90.00
_cell.angle_beta   90.00
_cell.angle_gamma   90.00
#
_symmetry.space_group_name_H-M   'P 1'
#
loop_
_entity.id
_entity.type
_entity.pdbx_description
1 polymer ?
#
loop_
_entity_poly.entity_id
_entity_poly.type
_entity_poly.pdbx_seq_one_letter_code
_entity_poly.pdbx_strand_id
1 'polypeptide(L)'
;ANTGFVSLADGGQGWFIISLVIVTSVAVWAQPQMIQRHFALNSARQVNRITPLAMLVLTVLVGGAYYVASLARLFMPEVASPDDVMPALVKMLLPDIGLQLFVLAIVSASLSTATAIFHIAVAAIAEDLPGRKTSRGMWFAGIVFCVLLSGGCAQIKGQIIAMLCTTSWSIVGSTVLVAYVALVRFGKRSSLAAWCSCAAGFVSCMLWYLMTHPQFAILPMPWPSLAALPPFFVGFAFSLAGWGLG
;
A
#
# COMPACT_ATOMS: atom_id res chain seq x y z
N ALA A 1 2.33 27.09 24.29
CA ALA A 1 1.89 25.79 24.82
C ALA A 1 1.61 24.85 23.66
N ASN A 2 2.37 23.77 23.52
CA ASN A 2 2.21 22.80 22.43
C ASN A 2 0.96 21.93 22.66
N THR A 3 -0.20 22.46 22.37
CA THR A 3 -1.48 21.76 22.47
C THR A 3 -1.63 20.61 21.45
N GLY A 4 -0.78 20.61 20.40
CA GLY A 4 -0.83 19.57 19.36
C GLY A 4 -0.34 18.17 19.73
N PHE A 5 0.28 17.98 20.91
CA PHE A 5 0.73 16.67 21.36
C PHE A 5 -0.36 15.82 22.02
N VAL A 6 -1.43 16.42 22.46
CA VAL A 6 -2.49 15.78 23.26
C VAL A 6 -3.88 15.93 22.60
N SER A 7 -4.01 16.77 21.58
CA SER A 7 -5.26 16.88 20.84
C SER A 7 -5.37 15.70 19.88
N LEU A 8 -6.37 14.85 20.09
CA LEU A 8 -6.89 13.98 19.03
C LEU A 8 -7.25 14.89 17.84
N ALA A 9 -6.83 14.48 16.65
CA ALA A 9 -6.94 15.24 15.42
C ALA A 9 -8.29 15.98 15.28
N ASP A 10 -8.23 17.31 15.23
CA ASP A 10 -9.40 18.15 15.10
C ASP A 10 -9.99 18.06 13.67
N GLY A 11 -11.30 17.83 13.59
CA GLY A 11 -12.07 17.91 12.34
C GLY A 11 -11.69 16.87 11.27
N GLY A 12 -11.36 17.32 10.05
CA GLY A 12 -11.11 16.41 8.89
C GLY A 12 -9.91 15.48 9.00
N GLN A 13 -8.97 15.76 9.90
CA GLN A 13 -7.79 14.91 10.12
C GLN A 13 -8.13 13.57 10.78
N GLY A 14 -9.14 13.52 11.64
CA GLY A 14 -9.60 12.28 12.29
C GLY A 14 -10.08 11.25 11.26
N TRP A 15 -10.82 11.72 10.26
CA TRP A 15 -11.31 10.87 9.17
C TRP A 15 -10.19 10.32 8.28
N PHE A 16 -9.17 11.14 8.03
CA PHE A 16 -7.97 10.72 7.32
C PHE A 16 -7.22 9.61 8.06
N ILE A 17 -7.02 9.75 9.38
CA ILE A 17 -6.32 8.74 10.21
C ILE A 17 -7.11 7.43 10.23
N ILE A 18 -8.43 7.47 10.44
CA ILE A 18 -9.28 6.28 10.42
C ILE A 18 -9.17 5.58 9.06
N SER A 19 -9.23 6.34 7.98
CA SER A 19 -9.10 5.82 6.62
C SER A 19 -7.74 5.17 6.39
N LEU A 20 -6.68 5.81 6.87
CA LEU A 20 -5.31 5.28 6.79
C LEU A 20 -5.21 3.94 7.53
N VAL A 21 -5.75 3.85 8.75
CA VAL A 21 -5.77 2.61 9.54
C VAL A 21 -6.53 1.50 8.82
N ILE A 22 -7.69 1.79 8.24
CA ILE A 22 -8.48 0.80 7.50
C ILE A 22 -7.74 0.34 6.24
N VAL A 23 -7.22 1.27 5.44
CA VAL A 23 -6.48 0.93 4.21
C VAL A 23 -5.24 0.10 4.53
N THR A 24 -4.45 0.49 5.51
CA THR A 24 -3.23 -0.24 5.89
C THR A 24 -3.53 -1.59 6.55
N SER A 25 -4.66 -1.75 7.21
CA SER A 25 -5.04 -3.01 7.87
C SER A 25 -5.75 -3.98 6.93
N VAL A 26 -6.63 -3.49 6.08
CA VAL A 26 -7.53 -4.33 5.26
C VAL A 26 -7.03 -4.48 3.82
N ALA A 27 -6.62 -3.39 3.17
CA ALA A 27 -6.17 -3.45 1.78
C ALA A 27 -4.85 -4.21 1.62
N VAL A 28 -4.01 -4.24 2.66
CA VAL A 28 -2.77 -5.02 2.66
C VAL A 28 -3.02 -6.53 2.51
N TRP A 29 -4.17 -7.05 2.97
CA TRP A 29 -4.50 -8.47 2.79
C TRP A 29 -4.69 -8.87 1.34
N ALA A 30 -5.06 -7.94 0.48
CA ALA A 30 -5.21 -8.16 -0.96
C ALA A 30 -3.89 -8.04 -1.73
N GLN A 31 -2.79 -7.68 -1.06
CA GLN A 31 -1.49 -7.57 -1.73
C GLN A 31 -1.02 -8.93 -2.24
N PRO A 32 -0.62 -9.05 -3.52
CA PRO A 32 -0.25 -10.33 -4.11
C PRO A 32 0.85 -11.06 -3.34
N GLN A 33 1.83 -10.33 -2.80
CA GLN A 33 2.90 -10.91 -1.99
C GLN A 33 2.39 -11.51 -0.67
N MET A 34 1.32 -10.98 -0.09
CA MET A 34 0.70 -11.55 1.11
C MET A 34 -0.13 -12.78 0.76
N ILE A 35 -0.88 -12.73 -0.34
CA ILE A 35 -1.67 -13.85 -0.84
C ILE A 35 -0.75 -15.06 -1.14
N GLN A 36 0.38 -14.85 -1.82
CA GLN A 36 1.34 -15.91 -2.09
C GLN A 36 1.89 -16.56 -0.82
N ARG A 37 2.18 -15.75 0.21
CA ARG A 37 2.65 -16.26 1.51
C ARG A 37 1.57 -17.10 2.21
N HIS A 38 0.30 -16.72 2.11
CA HIS A 38 -0.79 -17.51 2.66
C HIS A 38 -0.89 -18.90 1.99
N PHE A 39 -0.74 -18.99 0.67
CA PHE A 39 -0.74 -20.26 -0.04
C PHE A 39 0.51 -21.11 0.20
N ALA A 40 1.63 -20.50 0.59
CA ALA A 40 2.86 -21.23 0.93
C ALA A 40 2.86 -21.84 2.33
N LEU A 41 1.83 -21.60 3.16
CA LEU A 41 1.76 -22.12 4.52
C LEU A 41 1.36 -23.59 4.55
N ASN A 42 2.20 -24.41 5.18
CA ASN A 42 1.99 -25.87 5.26
C ASN A 42 1.02 -26.28 6.38
N SER A 43 0.77 -25.45 7.37
CA SER A 43 -0.03 -25.83 8.54
C SER A 43 -0.66 -24.62 9.26
N ALA A 44 -1.99 -24.63 9.39
CA ALA A 44 -2.74 -23.63 10.16
C ALA A 44 -2.34 -23.61 11.65
N ARG A 45 -1.93 -24.77 12.21
CA ARG A 45 -1.49 -24.87 13.61
C ARG A 45 -0.19 -24.06 13.85
N GLN A 46 0.75 -24.10 12.90
CA GLN A 46 1.98 -23.32 12.99
C GLN A 46 1.69 -21.81 12.91
N VAL A 47 0.79 -21.40 12.03
CA VAL A 47 0.36 -20.01 11.90
C VAL A 47 -0.19 -19.50 13.23
N ASN A 48 -1.18 -20.21 13.81
CA ASN A 48 -1.79 -19.81 15.08
C ASN A 48 -0.79 -19.72 16.25
N ARG A 49 0.27 -20.52 16.22
CA ARG A 49 1.31 -20.50 17.25
C ARG A 49 2.28 -19.33 17.07
N ILE A 50 2.62 -18.97 15.82
CA ILE A 50 3.62 -17.94 15.53
C ILE A 50 2.98 -16.54 15.52
N THR A 51 1.69 -16.43 15.14
CA THR A 51 0.99 -15.14 15.02
C THR A 51 1.09 -14.26 16.28
N PRO A 52 0.86 -14.73 17.51
CA PRO A 52 0.96 -13.87 18.69
C PRO A 52 2.38 -13.32 18.90
N LEU A 53 3.40 -14.13 18.64
CA LEU A 53 4.79 -13.70 18.73
C LEU A 53 5.12 -12.66 17.65
N ALA A 54 4.68 -12.89 16.42
CA ALA A 54 4.87 -11.96 15.33
C ALA A 54 4.14 -10.62 15.60
N MET A 55 2.93 -10.67 16.15
CA MET A 55 2.19 -9.46 16.54
C MET A 55 2.94 -8.69 17.64
N LEU A 56 3.46 -9.37 18.66
CA LEU A 56 4.24 -8.73 19.71
C LEU A 56 5.48 -8.02 19.13
N VAL A 57 6.26 -8.74 18.32
CA VAL A 57 7.49 -8.20 17.70
C VAL A 57 7.15 -7.01 16.80
N LEU A 58 6.13 -7.12 15.97
CA LEU A 58 5.69 -6.01 15.09
C LEU A 58 5.19 -4.81 15.91
N THR A 59 4.45 -5.04 16.98
CA THR A 59 3.98 -3.94 17.86
C THR A 59 5.15 -3.21 18.48
N VAL A 60 6.16 -3.92 18.97
CA VAL A 60 7.36 -3.31 19.55
C VAL A 60 8.17 -2.55 18.51
N LEU A 61 8.40 -3.14 17.33
CA LEU A 61 9.20 -2.51 16.27
C LEU A 61 8.48 -1.30 15.67
N VAL A 62 7.24 -1.47 15.25
CA VAL A 62 6.47 -0.40 14.60
C VAL A 62 6.07 0.66 15.62
N GLY A 63 5.58 0.26 16.81
CA GLY A 63 5.24 1.19 17.88
C GLY A 63 6.47 1.98 18.36
N GLY A 64 7.63 1.31 18.48
CA GLY A 64 8.90 1.96 18.79
C GLY A 64 9.31 2.98 17.74
N ALA A 65 9.19 2.65 16.45
CA ALA A 65 9.48 3.59 15.36
C ALA A 65 8.56 4.82 15.39
N TYR A 66 7.26 4.64 15.59
CA TYR A 66 6.32 5.75 15.75
C TYR A 66 6.59 6.59 16.99
N TYR A 67 6.95 5.95 18.10
CA TYR A 67 7.33 6.66 19.34
C TYR A 67 8.55 7.54 19.12
N VAL A 68 9.61 7.00 18.52
CA VAL A 68 10.83 7.75 18.18
C VAL A 68 10.53 8.89 17.21
N ALA A 69 9.72 8.66 16.17
CA ALA A 69 9.32 9.68 15.22
C ALA A 69 8.50 10.80 15.89
N SER A 70 7.65 10.47 16.86
CA SER A 70 6.89 11.47 17.63
C SER A 70 7.80 12.32 18.51
N LEU A 71 8.80 11.71 19.14
CA LEU A 71 9.80 12.42 19.94
C LEU A 71 10.69 13.34 19.08
N ALA A 72 10.97 12.94 17.82
CA ALA A 72 11.78 13.74 16.91
C ALA A 72 11.21 15.16 16.72
N ARG A 73 9.88 15.32 16.77
CA ARG A 73 9.21 16.62 16.68
C ARG A 73 9.59 17.60 17.82
N LEU A 74 10.02 17.08 18.98
CA LEU A 74 10.48 17.93 20.10
C LEU A 74 11.84 18.56 19.80
N PHE A 75 12.69 17.84 19.05
CA PHE A 75 14.05 18.28 18.76
C PHE A 75 14.15 19.01 17.40
N MET A 76 13.18 18.77 16.52
CA MET A 76 13.16 19.29 15.15
C MET A 76 11.78 19.86 14.78
N PRO A 77 11.36 20.99 15.40
CA PRO A 77 10.03 21.55 15.15
C PRO A 77 9.84 22.13 13.74
N GLU A 78 10.92 22.43 13.02
CA GLU A 78 10.91 23.16 11.75
C GLU A 78 11.25 22.30 10.51
N VAL A 79 11.14 20.96 10.59
CA VAL A 79 11.39 20.13 9.42
C VAL A 79 10.28 20.31 8.39
N ALA A 80 10.66 20.73 7.19
CA ALA A 80 9.73 21.12 6.13
C ALA A 80 8.90 19.96 5.58
N SER A 81 9.47 18.73 5.55
CA SER A 81 8.79 17.55 5.06
C SER A 81 8.82 16.43 6.10
N PRO A 82 7.70 15.72 6.32
CA PRO A 82 7.66 14.52 7.16
C PRO A 82 8.67 13.43 6.75
N ASP A 83 8.97 13.33 5.45
CA ASP A 83 9.91 12.33 4.92
C ASP A 83 11.37 12.64 5.31
N ASP A 84 11.70 13.90 5.62
CA ASP A 84 13.05 14.34 6.01
C ASP A 84 13.33 14.15 7.51
N VAL A 85 12.30 13.90 8.33
CA VAL A 85 12.45 13.78 9.79
C VAL A 85 13.38 12.64 10.18
N MET A 86 13.19 11.45 9.62
CA MET A 86 14.01 10.30 9.97
C MET A 86 15.46 10.42 9.49
N PRO A 87 15.76 10.84 8.24
CA PRO A 87 17.12 11.11 7.81
C PRO A 87 17.84 12.14 8.68
N ALA A 88 17.15 13.23 9.04
CA ALA A 88 17.70 14.28 9.88
C ALA A 88 17.98 13.79 11.30
N LEU A 89 17.05 13.04 11.90
CA LEU A 89 17.20 12.46 13.24
C LEU A 89 18.37 11.49 13.29
N VAL A 90 18.49 10.59 12.33
CA VAL A 90 19.56 9.60 12.25
C VAL A 90 20.92 10.29 12.09
N LYS A 91 20.99 11.32 11.25
CA LYS A 91 22.21 12.13 11.09
C LYS A 91 22.62 12.86 12.37
N MET A 92 21.64 13.24 13.20
CA MET A 92 21.91 13.92 14.46
C MET A 92 22.38 12.95 15.57
N LEU A 93 21.81 11.73 15.58
CA LEU A 93 22.02 10.80 16.70
C LEU A 93 23.12 9.78 16.47
N LEU A 94 23.42 9.43 15.22
CA LEU A 94 24.37 8.37 14.91
C LEU A 94 25.73 8.94 14.44
N PRO A 95 26.84 8.29 14.84
CA PRO A 95 28.14 8.57 14.26
C PRO A 95 28.16 8.16 12.78
N ASP A 96 29.15 8.65 12.01
CA ASP A 96 29.24 8.44 10.55
C ASP A 96 29.12 6.98 10.11
N ILE A 97 29.76 6.05 10.84
CA ILE A 97 29.64 4.60 10.58
C ILE A 97 28.19 4.12 10.79
N GLY A 98 27.52 4.58 11.84
CA GLY A 98 26.12 4.26 12.12
C GLY A 98 25.20 4.78 11.04
N LEU A 99 25.43 5.98 10.55
CA LEU A 99 24.69 6.57 9.43
C LEU A 99 24.85 5.74 8.14
N GLN A 100 26.08 5.36 7.80
CA GLN A 100 26.36 4.52 6.62
C GLN A 100 25.65 3.16 6.69
N LEU A 101 25.72 2.50 7.85
CA LEU A 101 25.02 1.22 8.09
C LEU A 101 23.50 1.38 7.98
N PHE A 102 22.95 2.45 8.52
CA PHE A 102 21.51 2.74 8.44
C PHE A 102 21.07 2.94 6.98
N VAL A 103 21.80 3.75 6.19
CA VAL A 103 21.51 3.95 4.77
C VAL A 103 21.60 2.65 3.99
N LEU A 104 22.66 1.86 4.25
CA LEU A 104 22.83 0.55 3.60
C LEU A 104 21.70 -0.41 3.94
N ALA A 105 21.23 -0.42 5.19
CA ALA A 105 20.11 -1.25 5.63
C ALA A 105 18.81 -0.85 4.91
N ILE A 106 18.49 0.45 4.80
CA ILE A 106 17.31 0.94 4.09
C ILE A 106 17.38 0.59 2.61
N VAL A 107 18.50 0.83 1.94
CA VAL A 107 18.67 0.51 0.52
C VAL A 107 18.52 -1.00 0.29
N SER A 108 19.13 -1.83 1.12
CA SER A 108 19.03 -3.29 1.03
C SER A 108 17.59 -3.79 1.23
N ALA A 109 16.87 -3.25 2.22
CA ALA A 109 15.48 -3.59 2.49
C ALA A 109 14.57 -3.16 1.34
N SER A 110 14.78 -1.96 0.79
CA SER A 110 14.03 -1.43 -0.34
C SER A 110 14.24 -2.25 -1.61
N LEU A 111 15.48 -2.62 -1.92
CA LEU A 111 15.82 -3.47 -3.06
C LEU A 111 15.19 -4.86 -2.92
N SER A 112 15.27 -5.47 -1.74
CA SER A 112 14.67 -6.78 -1.47
C SER A 112 13.15 -6.77 -1.68
N THR A 113 12.48 -5.73 -1.23
CA THR A 113 11.02 -5.58 -1.40
C THR A 113 10.66 -5.28 -2.86
N ALA A 114 11.38 -4.37 -3.50
CA ALA A 114 11.16 -4.01 -4.90
C ALA A 114 11.31 -5.20 -5.83
N THR A 115 12.36 -6.00 -5.67
CA THR A 115 12.58 -7.20 -6.50
C THR A 115 11.47 -8.23 -6.33
N ALA A 116 10.95 -8.44 -5.14
CA ALA A 116 9.83 -9.34 -4.91
C ALA A 116 8.54 -8.86 -5.61
N ILE A 117 8.23 -7.56 -5.51
CA ILE A 117 7.06 -6.96 -6.15
C ILE A 117 7.20 -6.98 -7.68
N PHE A 118 8.37 -6.65 -8.23
CA PHE A 118 8.63 -6.72 -9.66
C PHE A 118 8.50 -8.14 -10.19
N HIS A 119 9.01 -9.13 -9.46
CA HIS A 119 8.89 -10.53 -9.87
C HIS A 119 7.41 -10.95 -9.99
N ILE A 120 6.57 -10.58 -9.04
CA ILE A 120 5.13 -10.87 -9.07
C ILE A 120 4.45 -10.14 -10.24
N ALA A 121 4.75 -8.87 -10.44
CA ALA A 121 4.16 -8.09 -11.53
C ALA A 121 4.56 -8.63 -12.90
N VAL A 122 5.82 -9.00 -13.08
CA VAL A 122 6.32 -9.59 -14.33
C VAL A 122 5.71 -10.96 -14.57
N ALA A 123 5.59 -11.81 -13.53
CA ALA A 123 4.93 -13.10 -13.65
C ALA A 123 3.46 -12.95 -14.08
N ALA A 124 2.72 -12.01 -13.49
CA ALA A 124 1.34 -11.72 -13.86
C ALA A 124 1.22 -11.29 -15.34
N ILE A 125 2.11 -10.43 -15.82
CA ILE A 125 2.10 -9.93 -17.20
C ILE A 125 2.56 -11.02 -18.18
N ALA A 126 3.59 -11.78 -17.82
CA ALA A 126 4.24 -12.69 -18.73
C ALA A 126 3.63 -14.10 -18.75
N GLU A 127 3.05 -14.57 -17.65
CA GLU A 127 2.52 -15.92 -17.50
C GLU A 127 0.99 -15.96 -17.37
N ASP A 128 0.44 -15.14 -16.44
CA ASP A 128 -0.98 -15.23 -16.11
C ASP A 128 -1.87 -14.63 -17.21
N LEU A 129 -1.48 -13.46 -17.75
CA LEU A 129 -2.27 -12.77 -18.77
C LEU A 129 -2.36 -13.55 -20.10
N PRO A 130 -1.25 -14.08 -20.66
CA PRO A 130 -1.31 -14.79 -21.93
C PRO A 130 -1.85 -16.22 -21.82
N GLY A 131 -1.88 -16.82 -20.61
CA GLY A 131 -2.31 -18.20 -20.37
C GLY A 131 -1.51 -19.26 -21.15
N ARG A 132 -0.29 -18.93 -21.58
CA ARG A 132 0.59 -19.79 -22.41
C ARG A 132 1.98 -19.89 -21.78
N LYS A 133 2.74 -20.94 -22.18
CA LYS A 133 4.16 -21.02 -21.81
C LYS A 133 4.90 -19.79 -22.32
N THR A 134 5.45 -19.05 -21.41
CA THR A 134 6.09 -17.75 -21.65
C THR A 134 7.47 -17.92 -22.26
N SER A 135 7.82 -17.07 -23.22
CA SER A 135 9.17 -16.98 -23.75
C SER A 135 10.05 -16.09 -22.85
N ARG A 136 11.37 -16.33 -22.88
CA ARG A 136 12.33 -15.45 -22.19
C ARG A 136 12.20 -13.98 -22.61
N GLY A 137 11.82 -13.74 -23.87
CA GLY A 137 11.59 -12.40 -24.39
C GLY A 137 10.42 -11.67 -23.70
N MET A 138 9.33 -12.37 -23.41
CA MET A 138 8.19 -11.78 -22.67
C MET A 138 8.56 -11.44 -21.23
N TRP A 139 9.33 -12.31 -20.57
CA TRP A 139 9.86 -11.99 -19.24
C TRP A 139 10.70 -10.72 -19.25
N PHE A 140 11.65 -10.63 -20.20
CA PHE A 140 12.50 -9.45 -20.32
C PHE A 140 11.69 -8.19 -20.64
N ALA A 141 10.73 -8.27 -21.56
CA ALA A 141 9.83 -7.17 -21.88
C ALA A 141 9.01 -6.73 -20.67
N GLY A 142 8.50 -7.68 -19.88
CA GLY A 142 7.80 -7.39 -18.63
C GLY A 142 8.67 -6.66 -17.59
N ILE A 143 9.92 -7.09 -17.43
CA ILE A 143 10.88 -6.42 -16.54
C ILE A 143 11.11 -4.98 -17.01
N VAL A 144 11.42 -4.79 -18.28
CA VAL A 144 11.68 -3.45 -18.86
C VAL A 144 10.46 -2.56 -18.70
N PHE A 145 9.27 -3.07 -18.97
CA PHE A 145 8.02 -2.34 -18.79
C PHE A 145 7.82 -1.90 -17.32
N CYS A 146 7.98 -2.81 -16.36
CA CYS A 146 7.84 -2.50 -14.94
C CYS A 146 8.87 -1.47 -14.47
N VAL A 147 10.13 -1.58 -14.93
CA VAL A 147 11.20 -0.63 -14.58
C VAL A 147 10.91 0.75 -15.14
N LEU A 148 10.51 0.85 -16.41
CA LEU A 148 10.19 2.12 -17.06
C LEU A 148 8.97 2.78 -16.40
N LEU A 149 7.93 2.00 -16.12
CA LEU A 149 6.72 2.50 -15.44
C LEU A 149 7.06 3.02 -14.02
N SER A 150 7.82 2.23 -13.25
CA SER A 150 8.26 2.60 -11.90
C SER A 150 9.16 3.85 -11.93
N GLY A 151 10.11 3.90 -12.86
CA GLY A 151 10.99 5.05 -13.04
C GLY A 151 10.23 6.31 -13.46
N GLY A 152 9.22 6.17 -14.31
CA GLY A 152 8.30 7.26 -14.68
C GLY A 152 7.52 7.78 -13.48
N CYS A 153 6.93 6.88 -12.69
CA CYS A 153 6.22 7.24 -11.46
C CYS A 153 7.14 7.93 -10.43
N ALA A 154 8.39 7.51 -10.34
CA ALA A 154 9.37 8.13 -9.43
C ALA A 154 9.73 9.59 -9.78
N GLN A 155 9.47 10.04 -11.01
CA GLN A 155 9.68 11.44 -11.42
C GLN A 155 8.58 12.38 -10.92
N ILE A 156 7.47 11.85 -10.38
CA ILE A 156 6.38 12.64 -9.82
C ILE A 156 6.86 13.23 -8.50
N LYS A 157 7.25 14.50 -8.55
CA LYS A 157 7.79 15.23 -7.39
C LYS A 157 6.68 15.66 -6.44
N GLY A 158 7.01 15.78 -5.14
CA GLY A 158 6.16 16.42 -4.14
C GLY A 158 5.14 15.52 -3.47
N GLN A 159 5.19 14.21 -3.66
CA GLN A 159 4.35 13.27 -2.91
C GLN A 159 5.09 12.71 -1.70
N ILE A 160 4.43 12.75 -0.55
CA ILE A 160 4.88 12.05 0.65
C ILE A 160 4.84 10.54 0.36
N ILE A 161 5.92 9.82 0.69
CA ILE A 161 6.04 8.36 0.46
C ILE A 161 4.84 7.59 0.99
N ALA A 162 4.32 7.97 2.16
CA ALA A 162 3.13 7.36 2.74
C ALA A 162 1.89 7.49 1.85
N MET A 163 1.71 8.61 1.13
CA MET A 163 0.59 8.79 0.20
C MET A 163 0.70 7.89 -1.03
N LEU A 164 1.90 7.71 -1.57
CA LEU A 164 2.14 6.78 -2.68
C LEU A 164 1.82 5.34 -2.28
N CYS A 165 2.26 4.92 -1.09
CA CYS A 165 1.96 3.60 -0.55
C CYS A 165 0.46 3.38 -0.35
N THR A 166 -0.24 4.32 0.29
CA THR A 166 -1.68 4.22 0.54
C THR A 166 -2.50 4.22 -0.74
N THR A 167 -2.09 4.97 -1.75
CA THR A 167 -2.73 4.95 -3.08
C THR A 167 -2.59 3.58 -3.74
N SER A 168 -1.37 3.02 -3.76
CA SER A 168 -1.10 1.70 -4.30
C SER A 168 -1.92 0.62 -3.57
N TRP A 169 -1.95 0.65 -2.23
CA TRP A 169 -2.75 -0.29 -1.43
C TRP A 169 -4.25 -0.12 -1.67
N SER A 170 -4.73 1.10 -1.85
CA SER A 170 -6.13 1.39 -2.16
C SER A 170 -6.54 0.79 -3.51
N ILE A 171 -5.72 0.94 -4.54
CA ILE A 171 -5.99 0.39 -5.87
C ILE A 171 -6.03 -1.15 -5.82
N VAL A 172 -5.01 -1.79 -5.28
CA VAL A 172 -4.94 -3.25 -5.20
C VAL A 172 -6.02 -3.80 -4.28
N GLY A 173 -6.24 -3.16 -3.12
CA GLY A 173 -7.25 -3.57 -2.16
C GLY A 173 -8.67 -3.51 -2.74
N SER A 174 -9.02 -2.42 -3.38
CA SER A 174 -10.34 -2.27 -4.02
C SER A 174 -10.55 -3.21 -5.21
N THR A 175 -9.47 -3.60 -5.89
CA THR A 175 -9.53 -4.49 -7.04
C THR A 175 -9.69 -5.96 -6.63
N VAL A 176 -8.85 -6.46 -5.74
CA VAL A 176 -8.68 -7.91 -5.51
C VAL A 176 -9.36 -8.41 -4.26
N LEU A 177 -9.53 -7.58 -3.23
CA LEU A 177 -9.93 -8.00 -1.88
C LEU A 177 -11.27 -8.76 -1.86
N VAL A 178 -12.28 -8.25 -2.57
CA VAL A 178 -13.63 -8.84 -2.57
C VAL A 178 -13.60 -10.24 -3.20
N ALA A 179 -12.99 -10.38 -4.36
CA ALA A 179 -12.85 -11.66 -5.04
C ALA A 179 -12.03 -12.67 -4.21
N TYR A 180 -10.95 -12.20 -3.59
CA TYR A 180 -10.11 -13.02 -2.72
C TYR A 180 -10.87 -13.52 -1.47
N VAL A 181 -11.56 -12.63 -0.75
CA VAL A 181 -12.35 -12.99 0.42
C VAL A 181 -13.51 -13.91 0.05
N ALA A 182 -14.17 -13.66 -1.08
CA ALA A 182 -15.25 -14.52 -1.56
C ALA A 182 -14.76 -15.96 -1.85
N LEU A 183 -13.57 -16.09 -2.44
CA LEU A 183 -12.95 -17.40 -2.69
C LEU A 183 -12.55 -18.10 -1.39
N VAL A 184 -11.81 -17.41 -0.51
CA VAL A 184 -11.18 -18.03 0.66
C VAL A 184 -12.21 -18.29 1.77
N ARG A 185 -13.12 -17.33 2.03
CA ARG A 185 -14.05 -17.43 3.17
C ARG A 185 -15.34 -18.16 2.84
N PHE A 186 -15.84 -18.00 1.62
CA PHE A 186 -17.13 -18.55 1.20
C PHE A 186 -17.02 -19.67 0.16
N GLY A 187 -15.81 -19.97 -0.35
CA GLY A 187 -15.58 -20.99 -1.36
C GLY A 187 -16.24 -20.71 -2.72
N LYS A 188 -16.72 -19.47 -2.93
CA LYS A 188 -17.40 -19.08 -4.16
C LYS A 188 -16.40 -18.93 -5.31
N ARG A 189 -16.62 -19.68 -6.41
CA ARG A 189 -15.73 -19.73 -7.57
C ARG A 189 -16.45 -19.27 -8.84
N SER A 190 -16.97 -18.05 -8.87
CA SER A 190 -17.49 -17.46 -10.10
C SER A 190 -16.40 -16.63 -10.76
N SER A 191 -15.96 -17.05 -11.95
CA SER A 191 -14.97 -16.32 -12.73
C SER A 191 -15.54 -14.97 -13.21
N LEU A 192 -16.81 -14.95 -13.62
CA LEU A 192 -17.47 -13.73 -14.09
C LEU A 192 -17.59 -12.73 -12.95
N ALA A 193 -18.08 -13.16 -11.77
CA ALA A 193 -18.19 -12.29 -10.62
C ALA A 193 -16.83 -11.71 -10.18
N ALA A 194 -15.76 -12.52 -10.22
CA ALA A 194 -14.42 -12.07 -9.92
C ALA A 194 -13.94 -10.98 -10.90
N TRP A 195 -14.14 -11.19 -12.21
CA TRP A 195 -13.78 -10.20 -13.22
C TRP A 195 -14.60 -8.91 -13.10
N CYS A 196 -15.90 -8.99 -12.91
CA CYS A 196 -16.77 -7.83 -12.69
C CYS A 196 -16.36 -7.06 -11.42
N SER A 197 -16.09 -7.77 -10.34
CA SER A 197 -15.62 -7.19 -9.08
C SER A 197 -14.29 -6.45 -9.25
N CYS A 198 -13.31 -7.11 -9.85
CA CYS A 198 -11.98 -6.53 -10.07
C CYS A 198 -12.04 -5.31 -11.00
N ALA A 199 -12.76 -5.41 -12.12
CA ALA A 199 -12.90 -4.31 -13.07
C ALA A 199 -13.63 -3.11 -12.45
N ALA A 200 -14.76 -3.34 -11.78
CA ALA A 200 -15.52 -2.29 -11.13
C ALA A 200 -14.71 -1.59 -10.03
N GLY A 201 -14.02 -2.37 -9.18
CA GLY A 201 -13.16 -1.84 -8.12
C GLY A 201 -11.99 -1.02 -8.65
N PHE A 202 -11.29 -1.53 -9.67
CA PHE A 202 -10.16 -0.83 -10.28
C PHE A 202 -10.61 0.49 -10.94
N VAL A 203 -11.61 0.42 -11.83
CA VAL A 203 -12.06 1.58 -12.60
C VAL A 203 -12.59 2.67 -11.67
N SER A 204 -13.45 2.33 -10.71
CA SER A 204 -14.02 3.31 -9.79
C SER A 204 -12.96 3.93 -8.86
N CYS A 205 -12.01 3.15 -8.35
CA CYS A 205 -10.91 3.65 -7.53
C CYS A 205 -10.02 4.62 -8.32
N MET A 206 -9.65 4.28 -9.56
CA MET A 206 -8.83 5.12 -10.43
C MET A 206 -9.56 6.40 -10.83
N LEU A 207 -10.82 6.32 -11.22
CA LEU A 207 -11.63 7.50 -11.56
C LEU A 207 -11.73 8.44 -10.35
N TRP A 208 -12.00 7.89 -9.17
CA TRP A 208 -12.08 8.67 -7.95
C TRP A 208 -10.75 9.35 -7.61
N TYR A 209 -9.64 8.62 -7.78
CA TYR A 209 -8.30 9.17 -7.59
C TYR A 209 -8.03 10.34 -8.55
N LEU A 210 -8.36 10.18 -9.84
CA LEU A 210 -8.20 11.24 -10.85
C LEU A 210 -9.10 12.46 -10.62
N MET A 211 -10.20 12.30 -9.89
CA MET A 211 -11.11 13.41 -9.52
C MET A 211 -10.68 14.13 -8.23
N THR A 212 -10.09 13.42 -7.27
CA THR A 212 -9.87 13.96 -5.92
C THR A 212 -8.43 14.30 -5.61
N HIS A 213 -7.47 13.75 -6.37
CA HIS A 213 -6.06 13.95 -6.06
C HIS A 213 -5.58 15.36 -6.46
N PRO A 214 -4.97 16.15 -5.54
CA PRO A 214 -4.64 17.56 -5.81
C PRO A 214 -3.73 17.80 -7.02
N GLN A 215 -2.85 16.84 -7.34
CA GLN A 215 -1.90 16.96 -8.46
C GLN A 215 -2.42 16.36 -9.78
N PHE A 216 -3.42 15.48 -9.71
CA PHE A 216 -3.95 14.73 -10.85
C PHE A 216 -5.45 14.91 -11.04
N ALA A 217 -6.06 15.93 -10.42
CA ALA A 217 -7.47 16.24 -10.60
C ALA A 217 -7.74 16.73 -12.06
N ILE A 218 -7.70 15.78 -12.98
CA ILE A 218 -7.95 16.01 -14.43
C ILE A 218 -9.46 16.09 -14.68
N LEU A 219 -10.25 15.40 -13.84
CA LEU A 219 -11.70 15.32 -13.99
C LEU A 219 -12.40 16.18 -12.93
N PRO A 220 -13.44 16.94 -13.31
CA PRO A 220 -14.22 17.72 -12.35
C PRO A 220 -14.96 16.79 -11.39
N MET A 221 -14.94 17.13 -10.10
CA MET A 221 -15.65 16.38 -9.06
C MET A 221 -17.14 16.73 -9.07
N PRO A 222 -18.04 15.79 -9.43
CA PRO A 222 -19.48 16.09 -9.50
C PRO A 222 -20.13 16.27 -8.12
N TRP A 223 -19.52 15.71 -7.08
CA TRP A 223 -20.01 15.79 -5.68
C TRP A 223 -18.91 16.26 -4.72
N PRO A 224 -18.68 17.58 -4.57
CA PRO A 224 -17.63 18.12 -3.71
C PRO A 224 -17.71 17.66 -2.24
N SER A 225 -18.93 17.40 -1.75
CA SER A 225 -19.15 16.90 -0.39
C SER A 225 -18.57 15.50 -0.13
N LEU A 226 -18.39 14.71 -1.19
CA LEU A 226 -17.81 13.36 -1.10
C LEU A 226 -16.31 13.33 -1.38
N ALA A 227 -15.70 14.44 -1.74
CA ALA A 227 -14.27 14.52 -2.07
C ALA A 227 -13.34 14.08 -0.91
N ALA A 228 -13.84 14.16 0.31
CA ALA A 228 -13.12 13.70 1.51
C ALA A 228 -13.07 12.16 1.63
N LEU A 229 -13.86 11.41 0.84
CA LEU A 229 -13.83 9.95 0.88
C LEU A 229 -12.58 9.41 0.18
N PRO A 230 -11.76 8.59 0.86
CA PRO A 230 -10.60 7.96 0.25
C PRO A 230 -11.00 7.03 -0.92
N PRO A 231 -10.19 6.98 -1.97
CA PRO A 231 -10.45 6.17 -3.18
C PRO A 231 -10.73 4.69 -2.89
N PHE A 232 -10.10 4.14 -1.84
CA PHE A 232 -10.32 2.76 -1.41
C PHE A 232 -11.79 2.44 -1.12
N PHE A 233 -12.49 3.28 -0.37
CA PHE A 233 -13.88 3.00 0.01
C PHE A 233 -14.82 3.00 -1.18
N VAL A 234 -14.60 3.92 -2.12
CA VAL A 234 -15.39 3.99 -3.34
C VAL A 234 -15.10 2.76 -4.20
N GLY A 235 -13.84 2.47 -4.45
CA GLY A 235 -13.45 1.28 -5.21
C GLY A 235 -13.94 -0.02 -4.59
N PHE A 236 -13.86 -0.16 -3.27
CA PHE A 236 -14.34 -1.33 -2.53
C PHE A 236 -15.87 -1.50 -2.64
N ALA A 237 -16.64 -0.41 -2.51
CA ALA A 237 -18.09 -0.45 -2.68
C ALA A 237 -18.51 -0.90 -4.07
N PHE A 238 -17.86 -0.37 -5.11
CA PHE A 238 -18.11 -0.79 -6.49
C PHE A 238 -17.63 -2.23 -6.78
N SER A 239 -16.55 -2.66 -6.14
CA SER A 239 -16.08 -4.04 -6.23
C SER A 239 -17.10 -5.02 -5.63
N LEU A 240 -17.71 -4.67 -4.49
CA LEU A 240 -18.82 -5.46 -3.90
C LEU A 240 -20.04 -5.50 -4.82
N ALA A 241 -20.43 -4.37 -5.39
CA ALA A 241 -21.53 -4.31 -6.35
C ALA A 241 -21.24 -5.16 -7.60
N GLY A 242 -20.03 -5.05 -8.15
CA GLY A 242 -19.59 -5.86 -9.29
C GLY A 242 -19.61 -7.37 -9.01
N TRP A 243 -19.24 -7.78 -7.80
CA TRP A 243 -19.36 -9.18 -7.38
C TRP A 243 -20.83 -9.66 -7.33
N GLY A 244 -21.75 -8.79 -6.90
CA GLY A 244 -23.18 -9.11 -6.83
C GLY A 244 -23.87 -9.22 -8.18
N LEU A 245 -23.28 -8.63 -9.22
CA LEU A 245 -23.83 -8.62 -10.60
C LEU A 245 -23.33 -9.81 -11.44
N GLY A 246 -22.24 -10.47 -11.09
CA GLY A 246 -21.62 -11.59 -11.80
C GLY A 246 -21.75 -12.92 -11.08
#